data_c118baa118bd6b41aeeacc680297cfd8
#
_entry.id   c118baa118bd6b41aeeacc680297cfd8
#
_cell.length_a   1.000
_cell.length_b   1.000
_cell.length_c   1.000
_cell.angle_alpha   90.00
_cell.angle_beta   90.00
_cell.angle_gamma   90.00
#
_symmetry.space_group_name_H-M   'P 1'
#
loop_
_entity.id
_entity.type
_entity.pdbx_description
1 polymer ?
#
loop_
_entity_poly.entity_id
_entity_poly.type
_entity_poly.pdbx_seq_one_letter_code
_entity_poly.pdbx_strand_id
1 'polypeptide(L)'
;LVGSEMCIRDRARYLQTDEFAVLLAKTADEQQPEIDSIIENNAIGWKKDRISRVSLSLLRLALCEMLFIEEVPTNVSINEAVELAKLYASQEDAAFINGVLGAAARKLEAQ
;
A
#
# COMPACT_ATOMS: atom_id res chain seq x y z
N LEU A 1 21.00 4.83 -7.81
CA LEU A 1 20.65 5.35 -6.54
C LEU A 1 19.79 4.40 -5.74
N VAL A 2 20.39 3.77 -4.78
CA VAL A 2 19.66 2.87 -3.89
C VAL A 2 19.43 3.63 -2.60
N GLY A 3 18.22 3.99 -2.34
CA GLY A 3 17.96 4.75 -1.15
C GLY A 3 16.51 4.75 -0.75
N SER A 4 16.27 5.37 0.38
CA SER A 4 14.97 5.44 0.98
C SER A 4 13.96 6.27 0.17
N GLU A 5 14.44 7.02 -0.81
CA GLU A 5 13.57 7.88 -1.62
C GLU A 5 13.10 7.23 -2.92
N MET A 6 13.58 6.01 -3.18
CA MET A 6 13.21 5.29 -4.39
C MET A 6 11.77 4.78 -4.28
N CYS A 7 10.93 5.10 -5.26
CA CYS A 7 9.55 4.60 -5.27
C CYS A 7 9.52 3.12 -5.64
N ILE A 8 8.35 2.49 -5.45
CA ILE A 8 8.22 1.05 -5.67
C ILE A 8 8.56 0.65 -7.12
N ARG A 9 8.16 1.44 -8.10
CA ARG A 9 8.46 1.13 -9.50
C ARG A 9 9.95 1.19 -9.78
N ASP A 10 10.62 2.18 -9.21
CA ASP A 10 12.05 2.35 -9.40
C ASP A 10 12.81 1.25 -8.68
N ARG A 11 12.37 0.88 -7.48
CA ARG A 11 12.99 -0.20 -6.72
C ARG A 11 12.82 -1.54 -7.43
N ALA A 12 11.63 -1.83 -7.93
CA ALA A 12 11.38 -3.07 -8.66
C ALA A 12 12.28 -3.18 -9.89
N ARG A 13 12.45 -2.07 -10.59
CA ARG A 13 13.32 -2.01 -11.76
C ARG A 13 14.77 -2.24 -11.39
N TYR A 14 15.20 -1.65 -10.29
CA TYR A 14 16.56 -1.76 -9.79
C TYR A 14 16.87 -3.17 -9.28
N LEU A 15 15.92 -3.79 -8.58
CA LEU A 15 16.12 -5.07 -7.91
C LEU A 15 15.79 -6.29 -8.79
N GLN A 16 15.66 -6.10 -10.09
CA GLN A 16 15.13 -7.15 -10.97
C GLN A 16 13.64 -7.31 -10.70
N THR A 17 12.86 -6.68 -11.51
CA THR A 17 11.40 -6.54 -11.37
C THR A 17 10.71 -7.85 -10.98
N ASP A 18 11.09 -8.97 -11.62
CA ASP A 18 10.42 -10.24 -11.37
C ASP A 18 10.62 -10.73 -9.95
N GLU A 19 11.82 -10.63 -9.42
CA GLU A 19 12.13 -11.07 -8.06
C GLU A 19 11.38 -10.25 -7.03
N PHE A 20 11.37 -8.93 -7.19
CA PHE A 20 10.68 -8.05 -6.27
C PHE A 20 9.16 -8.25 -6.33
N ALA A 21 8.62 -8.37 -7.54
CA ALA A 21 7.19 -8.59 -7.73
C ALA A 21 6.75 -9.92 -7.11
N VAL A 22 7.54 -10.98 -7.27
CA VAL A 22 7.23 -12.28 -6.69
C VAL A 22 7.23 -12.21 -5.16
N LEU A 23 8.25 -11.57 -4.59
CA LEU A 23 8.33 -11.41 -3.13
C LEU A 23 7.12 -10.64 -2.60
N LEU A 24 6.78 -9.55 -3.24
CA LEU A 24 5.68 -8.69 -2.82
C LEU A 24 4.34 -9.43 -2.91
N ALA A 25 4.11 -10.13 -4.03
CA ALA A 25 2.87 -10.90 -4.23
C ALA A 25 2.74 -12.03 -3.21
N LYS A 26 3.82 -12.74 -2.97
CA LYS A 26 3.83 -13.85 -2.01
C LYS A 26 3.56 -13.34 -0.59
N THR A 27 4.22 -12.26 -0.20
CA THR A 27 4.05 -11.68 1.13
C THR A 27 2.62 -11.16 1.32
N ALA A 28 2.08 -10.50 0.30
CA ALA A 28 0.72 -9.99 0.35
C ALA A 28 -0.29 -11.12 0.50
N ASP A 29 -0.08 -12.22 -0.22
CA ASP A 29 -0.96 -13.37 -0.14
C ASP A 29 -0.92 -14.03 1.24
N GLU A 30 0.28 -14.25 1.77
CA GLU A 30 0.46 -14.87 3.09
C GLU A 30 -0.10 -14.01 4.22
N GLN A 31 -0.02 -12.69 4.10
CA GLN A 31 -0.40 -11.76 5.15
C GLN A 31 -1.74 -11.08 4.90
N GLN A 32 -2.49 -11.53 3.94
CA GLN A 32 -3.76 -10.89 3.57
C GLN A 32 -4.75 -10.75 4.73
N PRO A 33 -4.95 -11.74 5.59
CA PRO A 33 -5.88 -11.57 6.71
C PRO A 33 -5.51 -10.42 7.64
N GLU A 34 -4.22 -10.28 7.95
CA GLU A 34 -3.74 -9.17 8.79
C GLU A 34 -3.90 -7.83 8.09
N ILE A 35 -3.53 -7.78 6.81
CA ILE A 35 -3.64 -6.56 6.01
C ILE A 35 -5.11 -6.12 5.92
N ASP A 36 -6.01 -7.04 5.63
CA ASP A 36 -7.43 -6.73 5.51
C ASP A 36 -8.02 -6.24 6.83
N SER A 37 -7.55 -6.80 7.95
CA SER A 37 -7.97 -6.35 9.27
C SER A 37 -7.58 -4.88 9.49
N ILE A 38 -6.37 -4.52 9.09
CA ILE A 38 -5.90 -3.13 9.20
C ILE A 38 -6.74 -2.21 8.33
N ILE A 39 -7.08 -2.63 7.12
CA ILE A 39 -7.94 -1.84 6.24
C ILE A 39 -9.30 -1.60 6.90
N GLU A 40 -9.93 -2.63 7.42
CA GLU A 40 -11.23 -2.52 8.05
C GLU A 40 -11.19 -1.59 9.26
N ASN A 41 -10.12 -1.67 10.05
CA ASN A 41 -9.99 -0.84 11.26
C ASN A 41 -9.76 0.64 10.96
N ASN A 42 -9.29 0.96 9.77
CA ASN A 42 -8.96 2.34 9.39
C ASN A 42 -9.88 2.93 8.34
N ALA A 43 -10.78 2.14 7.80
CA ALA A 43 -11.74 2.58 6.78
C ALA A 43 -13.10 2.86 7.43
N ILE A 44 -13.12 3.78 8.38
CA ILE A 44 -14.31 4.09 9.16
C ILE A 44 -15.41 4.62 8.23
N GLY A 45 -16.59 4.01 8.35
CA GLY A 45 -17.73 4.40 7.53
C GLY A 45 -17.79 3.76 6.16
N TRP A 46 -16.79 2.96 5.81
CA TRP A 46 -16.73 2.26 4.52
C TRP A 46 -16.84 0.77 4.75
N LYS A 47 -17.65 0.13 3.94
CA LYS A 47 -17.75 -1.33 3.95
C LYS A 47 -16.80 -1.87 2.88
N LYS A 48 -16.19 -3.02 3.17
CA LYS A 48 -15.23 -3.65 2.27
C LYS A 48 -15.81 -3.89 0.88
N ASP A 49 -17.08 -4.25 0.80
CA ASP A 49 -17.75 -4.51 -0.47
C ASP A 49 -18.00 -3.24 -1.30
N ARG A 50 -17.86 -2.06 -0.70
CA ARG A 50 -18.00 -0.78 -1.39
C ARG A 50 -16.68 -0.19 -1.84
N ILE A 51 -15.57 -0.79 -1.41
CA ILE A 51 -14.25 -0.36 -1.85
C ILE A 51 -14.01 -0.97 -3.22
N SER A 52 -13.61 -0.15 -4.19
CA SER A 52 -13.35 -0.65 -5.54
C SER A 52 -12.21 -1.67 -5.51
N ARG A 53 -12.18 -2.58 -6.48
CA ARG A 53 -11.12 -3.58 -6.57
C ARG A 53 -9.76 -2.94 -6.74
N VAL A 54 -9.68 -1.87 -7.50
CA VAL A 54 -8.40 -1.16 -7.68
C VAL A 54 -7.94 -0.58 -6.35
N SER A 55 -8.85 0.11 -5.64
CA SER A 55 -8.50 0.70 -4.34
C SER A 55 -8.09 -0.36 -3.33
N LEU A 56 -8.82 -1.47 -3.27
CA LEU A 56 -8.48 -2.55 -2.35
C LEU A 56 -7.11 -3.14 -2.67
N SER A 57 -6.82 -3.36 -3.96
CA SER A 57 -5.52 -3.87 -4.38
C SER A 57 -4.39 -2.92 -4.01
N LEU A 58 -4.60 -1.62 -4.22
CA LEU A 58 -3.60 -0.61 -3.88
C LEU A 58 -3.38 -0.52 -2.37
N LEU A 59 -4.45 -0.59 -1.59
CA LEU A 59 -4.35 -0.60 -0.13
C LEU A 59 -3.56 -1.82 0.36
N ARG A 60 -3.89 -2.99 -0.17
CA ARG A 60 -3.19 -4.23 0.20
C ARG A 60 -1.71 -4.16 -0.14
N LEU A 61 -1.40 -3.67 -1.33
CA LEU A 61 -0.01 -3.57 -1.78
C LEU A 61 0.78 -2.59 -0.91
N ALA A 62 0.23 -1.41 -0.67
CA ALA A 62 0.90 -0.39 0.13
C ALA A 62 1.11 -0.85 1.58
N LEU A 63 0.10 -1.47 2.18
CA LEU A 63 0.22 -1.97 3.55
C LEU A 63 1.22 -3.12 3.63
N CYS A 64 1.27 -3.97 2.62
CA CYS A 64 2.28 -5.02 2.55
C CYS A 64 3.68 -4.42 2.60
N GLU A 65 3.94 -3.38 1.83
CA GLU A 65 5.22 -2.70 1.85
C GLU A 65 5.51 -2.03 3.19
N MET A 66 4.51 -1.34 3.74
CA MET A 66 4.67 -0.62 5.00
C MET A 66 4.97 -1.54 6.17
N LEU A 67 4.39 -2.74 6.16
CA LEU A 67 4.51 -3.68 7.27
C LEU A 67 5.68 -4.65 7.11
N PHE A 68 5.97 -5.07 5.89
CA PHE A 68 6.86 -6.21 5.67
C PHE A 68 8.07 -5.94 4.79
N ILE A 69 8.12 -4.80 4.12
CA ILE A 69 9.22 -4.45 3.22
C ILE A 69 9.90 -3.18 3.75
N GLU A 70 10.88 -3.37 4.61
CA GLU A 70 11.54 -2.25 5.28
C GLU A 70 12.28 -1.30 4.35
N GLU A 71 12.73 -1.79 3.21
CA GLU A 71 13.49 -0.98 2.26
C GLU A 71 12.69 0.15 1.64
N VAL A 72 11.35 0.06 1.67
CA VAL A 72 10.50 1.11 1.10
C VAL A 72 9.96 1.98 2.23
N PRO A 73 10.29 3.28 2.24
CA PRO A 73 9.78 4.18 3.27
C PRO A 73 8.25 4.28 3.21
N THR A 74 7.64 4.42 4.37
CA THR A 74 6.18 4.48 4.47
C THR A 74 5.57 5.58 3.61
N ASN A 75 6.15 6.77 3.63
CA ASN A 75 5.62 7.89 2.84
C ASN A 75 5.73 7.64 1.34
N VAL A 76 6.71 6.89 0.92
CA VAL A 76 6.84 6.53 -0.51
C VAL A 76 5.74 5.56 -0.90
N SER A 77 5.48 4.54 -0.07
CA SER A 77 4.40 3.59 -0.32
C SER A 77 3.05 4.29 -0.42
N ILE A 78 2.77 5.21 0.50
CA ILE A 78 1.51 5.95 0.51
C ILE A 78 1.38 6.82 -0.74
N ASN A 79 2.41 7.59 -1.06
CA ASN A 79 2.38 8.48 -2.21
C ASN A 79 2.20 7.72 -3.52
N GLU A 80 2.88 6.60 -3.66
CA GLU A 80 2.77 5.80 -4.89
C GLU A 80 1.36 5.22 -5.03
N ALA A 81 0.77 4.73 -3.95
CA ALA A 81 -0.59 4.21 -3.98
C ALA A 81 -1.60 5.29 -4.36
N VAL A 82 -1.45 6.49 -3.80
CA VAL A 82 -2.32 7.63 -4.10
C VAL A 82 -2.21 8.02 -5.57
N GLU A 83 -0.99 8.11 -6.09
CA GLU A 83 -0.79 8.46 -7.50
C GLU A 83 -1.36 7.40 -8.44
N LEU A 84 -1.20 6.13 -8.12
CA LEU A 84 -1.78 5.06 -8.91
C LEU A 84 -3.31 5.11 -8.88
N ALA A 85 -3.90 5.47 -7.73
CA ALA A 85 -5.34 5.61 -7.62
C ALA A 85 -5.86 6.74 -8.50
N LYS A 86 -5.13 7.85 -8.58
CA LYS A 86 -5.51 8.96 -9.46
C LYS A 86 -5.51 8.55 -10.93
N LEU A 87 -4.60 7.66 -11.31
CA LEU A 87 -4.47 7.20 -12.68
C LEU A 87 -5.49 6.12 -13.05
N TYR A 88 -5.75 5.19 -12.15
CA TYR A 88 -6.50 3.97 -12.45
C TYR A 88 -7.83 3.84 -11.72
N ALA A 89 -8.13 4.73 -10.80
CA ALA A 89 -9.40 4.74 -10.09
C ALA A 89 -10.05 6.13 -10.22
N SER A 90 -10.04 6.91 -9.12
CA SER A 90 -10.63 8.24 -9.14
C SER A 90 -9.96 9.13 -8.09
N GLN A 91 -10.24 10.44 -8.15
CA GLN A 91 -9.77 11.37 -7.13
C GLN A 91 -10.38 11.03 -5.76
N GLU A 92 -11.62 10.59 -5.75
CA GLU A 92 -12.29 10.18 -4.52
C GLU A 92 -11.61 8.95 -3.92
N ASP A 93 -11.29 7.97 -4.75
CA ASP A 93 -10.57 6.78 -4.31
C ASP A 93 -9.18 7.14 -3.79
N ALA A 94 -8.49 8.04 -4.47
CA ALA A 94 -7.16 8.49 -4.04
C ALA A 94 -7.22 9.14 -2.66
N ALA A 95 -8.23 9.99 -2.41
CA ALA A 95 -8.42 10.61 -1.10
C ALA A 95 -8.73 9.59 -0.03
N PHE A 96 -9.55 8.60 -0.35
CA PHE A 96 -9.88 7.51 0.56
C PHE A 96 -8.63 6.72 0.93
N ILE A 97 -7.84 6.33 -0.06
CA ILE A 97 -6.61 5.57 0.15
C ILE A 97 -5.64 6.37 1.02
N ASN A 98 -5.46 7.65 0.72
CA ASN A 98 -4.59 8.49 1.51
C ASN A 98 -5.02 8.54 2.98
N GLY A 99 -6.32 8.65 3.22
CA GLY A 99 -6.87 8.67 4.59
C GLY A 99 -6.62 7.37 5.33
N VAL A 100 -6.89 6.24 4.69
CA VAL A 100 -6.71 4.92 5.31
C VAL A 100 -5.24 4.66 5.60
N LEU A 101 -4.37 4.88 4.63
CA LEU A 101 -2.95 4.61 4.80
C LEU A 101 -2.30 5.57 5.79
N GLY A 102 -2.71 6.83 5.80
CA GLY A 102 -2.22 7.80 6.77
C GLY A 102 -2.61 7.42 8.20
N ALA A 103 -3.85 6.99 8.40
CA ALA A 103 -4.30 6.53 9.71
C ALA A 103 -3.55 5.29 10.17
N ALA A 104 -3.36 4.33 9.26
CA ALA A 104 -2.61 3.11 9.56
C ALA A 104 -1.16 3.44 9.94
N ALA A 105 -0.53 4.34 9.20
CA ALA A 105 0.85 4.75 9.46
C ALA A 105 0.99 5.37 10.84
N ARG A 106 0.06 6.25 11.24
CA ARG A 106 0.09 6.88 12.55
C ARG A 106 -0.03 5.86 13.68
N LYS A 107 -0.88 4.85 13.51
CA LYS A 107 -1.04 3.80 14.51
C LYS A 107 0.20 2.93 14.62
N LEU A 108 0.84 2.63 13.50
CA LEU A 108 2.07 1.85 13.50
C LEU A 108 3.22 2.60 14.19
N GLU A 109 3.32 3.91 13.97
CA GLU A 109 4.34 4.73 14.60
C GLU A 109 4.13 4.84 16.12
N ALA A 110 2.89 4.75 16.57
CA ALA A 110 2.56 4.85 17.99
C ALA A 110 2.89 3.57 18.77
N GLN A 111 3.19 2.48 18.08
CA GLN A 111 3.57 1.21 18.73
C GLN A 111 5.10 1.18 19.05
#